data_79d24734ca9ec0f706c10b8f1b03486a
#
_entry.id   79d24734ca9ec0f706c10b8f1b03486a
#
_cell.length_a   1.000
_cell.length_b   1.000
_cell.length_c   1.000
_cell.angle_alpha   90.00
_cell.angle_beta   90.00
_cell.angle_gamma   90.00
#
_symmetry.space_group_name_H-M   'P 1'
#
loop_
_entity.id
_entity.type
_entity.pdbx_description
1 polymer ?
#
loop_
_entity_poly.entity_id
_entity_poly.type
_entity_poly.pdbx_seq_one_letter_code
_entity_poly.pdbx_strand_id
1 'polypeptide(L)'
;MNILKRLTILGLTGALVAACSSIDLDSTRMMQLQGDNFQKALFKEYVELAAAEDKEVDTEDAVYFNDRAKMAAAGKDTGPQAISERKIPAAAMGDLTAARKALTDALAAGAGKSKPNDAAKAQAMFDCWLQEQEEGDQPEDIAACRSAF
;
A
#
# COMPACT_ATOMS: atom_id res chain seq x y z
N MET A 1 -59.59 -39.65 12.53
CA MET A 1 -58.25 -40.22 12.77
C MET A 1 -57.29 -39.41 11.92
N ASN A 2 -56.78 -38.32 12.51
CA ASN A 2 -55.99 -37.30 11.79
C ASN A 2 -54.48 -37.57 12.00
N ILE A 3 -53.82 -37.90 10.91
CA ILE A 3 -52.37 -38.11 10.89
C ILE A 3 -51.74 -36.77 10.53
N LEU A 4 -51.13 -36.13 11.57
CA LEU A 4 -50.39 -34.88 11.44
C LEU A 4 -48.99 -35.20 10.82
N LYS A 5 -48.76 -34.84 9.56
CA LYS A 5 -47.47 -34.90 8.93
C LYS A 5 -46.57 -33.77 9.46
N ARG A 6 -45.59 -34.09 10.29
CA ARG A 6 -44.55 -33.14 10.70
C ARG A 6 -43.55 -32.96 9.56
N LEU A 7 -43.55 -31.76 8.97
CA LEU A 7 -42.56 -31.34 7.99
C LEU A 7 -41.33 -30.84 8.77
N THR A 8 -40.24 -31.60 8.73
CA THR A 8 -38.94 -31.18 9.30
C THR A 8 -38.23 -30.33 8.25
N ILE A 9 -38.16 -29.04 8.45
CA ILE A 9 -37.36 -28.12 7.63
C ILE A 9 -35.92 -28.25 8.12
N LEU A 10 -35.08 -28.88 7.33
CA LEU A 10 -33.63 -28.93 7.52
C LEU A 10 -33.08 -27.57 7.08
N GLY A 11 -32.79 -26.71 8.04
CA GLY A 11 -32.12 -25.44 7.76
C GLY A 11 -30.66 -25.69 7.40
N LEU A 12 -30.35 -25.49 6.10
CA LEU A 12 -28.98 -25.50 5.59
C LEU A 12 -28.34 -24.15 5.95
N THR A 13 -27.66 -24.07 7.08
CA THR A 13 -26.83 -22.91 7.42
C THR A 13 -25.57 -22.97 6.54
N GLY A 14 -25.63 -22.26 5.41
CA GLY A 14 -24.45 -22.00 4.60
C GLY A 14 -23.49 -21.11 5.39
N ALA A 15 -22.38 -21.65 5.87
CA ALA A 15 -21.27 -20.86 6.34
C ALA A 15 -20.68 -20.14 5.12
N LEU A 16 -20.90 -18.83 5.01
CA LEU A 16 -20.12 -17.96 4.13
C LEU A 16 -18.68 -17.98 4.68
N VAL A 17 -17.81 -18.77 4.06
CA VAL A 17 -16.38 -18.63 4.21
C VAL A 17 -16.02 -17.36 3.44
N ALA A 18 -15.91 -16.22 4.14
CA ALA A 18 -15.23 -15.07 3.61
C ALA A 18 -13.80 -15.53 3.31
N ALA A 19 -13.47 -15.71 2.05
CA ALA A 19 -12.09 -15.87 1.62
C ALA A 19 -11.43 -14.51 1.86
N CYS A 20 -10.85 -14.30 3.04
CA CYS A 20 -9.89 -13.24 3.25
C CYS A 20 -8.70 -13.58 2.34
N SER A 21 -8.60 -12.90 1.20
CA SER A 21 -7.39 -12.90 0.40
C SER A 21 -6.37 -11.99 1.09
N SER A 22 -5.84 -12.42 2.23
CA SER A 22 -4.74 -11.73 2.86
C SER A 22 -3.48 -11.93 2.03
N ILE A 23 -2.71 -10.86 1.87
CA ILE A 23 -1.38 -10.94 1.26
C ILE A 23 -0.43 -11.72 2.18
N ASP A 24 0.55 -12.43 1.62
CA ASP A 24 1.55 -13.16 2.41
C ASP A 24 2.68 -12.20 2.85
N LEU A 25 2.37 -11.32 3.80
CA LEU A 25 3.33 -10.39 4.39
C LEU A 25 4.45 -11.08 5.17
N ASP A 26 4.17 -12.24 5.77
CA ASP A 26 5.17 -12.95 6.56
C ASP A 26 6.30 -13.47 5.66
N SER A 27 5.96 -14.05 4.51
CA SER A 27 6.97 -14.42 3.50
C SER A 27 7.72 -13.20 2.98
N THR A 28 7.04 -12.07 2.76
CA THR A 28 7.70 -10.83 2.32
C THR A 28 8.69 -10.33 3.37
N ARG A 29 8.32 -10.28 4.65
CA ARG A 29 9.21 -9.84 5.75
C ARG A 29 10.47 -10.68 5.89
N MET A 30 10.42 -11.96 5.49
CA MET A 30 11.56 -12.89 5.55
C MET A 30 12.47 -12.83 4.32
N MET A 31 12.20 -11.98 3.33
CA MET A 31 13.01 -11.91 2.12
C MET A 31 14.44 -11.44 2.39
N GLN A 32 15.40 -12.02 1.66
CA GLN A 32 16.79 -11.56 1.65
C GLN A 32 16.89 -10.26 0.84
N LEU A 33 17.41 -9.20 1.47
CA LEU A 33 17.51 -7.88 0.86
C LEU A 33 18.80 -7.75 0.01
N GLN A 34 18.65 -7.67 -1.31
CA GLN A 34 19.75 -7.60 -2.27
C GLN A 34 20.17 -6.16 -2.60
N GLY A 35 19.32 -5.18 -2.31
CA GLY A 35 19.54 -3.77 -2.66
C GLY A 35 20.55 -3.03 -1.79
N ASP A 36 20.80 -1.78 -2.14
CA ASP A 36 21.57 -0.83 -1.36
C ASP A 36 20.79 -0.36 -0.09
N ASN A 37 21.36 0.60 0.65
CA ASN A 37 20.73 1.09 1.88
C ASN A 37 19.39 1.80 1.63
N PHE A 38 19.23 2.49 0.49
CA PHE A 38 17.98 3.12 0.11
C PHE A 38 16.90 2.07 -0.15
N GLN A 39 17.20 1.05 -0.96
CA GLN A 39 16.26 -0.01 -1.30
C GLN A 39 15.90 -0.85 -0.06
N LYS A 40 16.86 -1.10 0.84
CA LYS A 40 16.58 -1.77 2.13
C LYS A 40 15.68 -0.95 3.06
N ALA A 41 15.85 0.36 3.06
CA ALA A 41 14.96 1.26 3.79
C ALA A 41 13.57 1.30 3.14
N LEU A 42 13.52 1.43 1.82
CA LEU A 42 12.28 1.46 1.04
C LEU A 42 11.46 0.17 1.20
N PHE A 43 12.14 -0.98 1.25
CA PHE A 43 11.49 -2.26 1.57
C PHE A 43 10.70 -2.20 2.87
N LYS A 44 11.31 -1.66 3.92
CA LYS A 44 10.66 -1.57 5.24
C LYS A 44 9.43 -0.67 5.20
N GLU A 45 9.55 0.50 4.57
CA GLU A 45 8.44 1.45 4.46
C GLU A 45 7.26 0.82 3.69
N TYR A 46 7.51 0.15 2.55
CA TYR A 46 6.44 -0.48 1.79
C TYR A 46 5.83 -1.71 2.48
N VAL A 47 6.59 -2.46 3.28
CA VAL A 47 6.02 -3.54 4.12
C VAL A 47 5.04 -2.98 5.14
N GLU A 48 5.35 -1.82 5.75
CA GLU A 48 4.44 -1.18 6.70
C GLU A 48 3.18 -0.62 6.02
N LEU A 49 3.31 -0.01 4.83
CA LEU A 49 2.15 0.42 4.05
C LEU A 49 1.28 -0.79 3.66
N ALA A 50 1.87 -1.84 3.10
CA ALA A 50 1.11 -3.05 2.76
C ALA A 50 0.38 -3.66 3.97
N ALA A 51 0.98 -3.58 5.16
CA ALA A 51 0.36 -4.07 6.39
C ALA A 51 -0.77 -3.15 6.88
N ALA A 52 -0.70 -1.85 6.61
CA ALA A 52 -1.77 -0.90 6.92
C ALA A 52 -2.99 -1.19 6.05
N GLU A 53 -2.82 -1.27 4.73
CA GLU A 53 -3.89 -1.57 3.79
C GLU A 53 -4.54 -2.96 4.03
N ASP A 54 -3.71 -3.99 4.32
CA ASP A 54 -4.24 -5.34 4.64
C ASP A 54 -5.12 -5.32 5.90
N LYS A 55 -4.78 -4.49 6.88
CA LYS A 55 -5.56 -4.29 8.10
C LYS A 55 -6.88 -3.57 7.84
N GLU A 56 -6.91 -2.66 6.87
CA GLU A 56 -8.09 -1.94 6.41
C GLU A 56 -8.95 -2.76 5.43
N VAL A 57 -8.46 -3.97 5.09
CA VAL A 57 -9.10 -4.88 4.13
C VAL A 57 -9.06 -4.32 2.70
N ASP A 58 -8.21 -3.33 2.43
CA ASP A 58 -7.91 -2.91 1.07
C ASP A 58 -6.88 -3.85 0.43
N THR A 59 -7.39 -4.89 -0.21
CA THR A 59 -6.54 -5.92 -0.82
C THR A 59 -5.78 -5.41 -2.04
N GLU A 60 -6.32 -4.45 -2.79
CA GLU A 60 -5.70 -3.93 -4.01
C GLU A 60 -4.44 -3.15 -3.66
N ASP A 61 -4.54 -2.21 -2.73
CA ASP A 61 -3.42 -1.40 -2.31
C ASP A 61 -2.44 -2.16 -1.41
N ALA A 62 -2.92 -3.10 -0.58
CA ALA A 62 -2.06 -4.03 0.13
C ALA A 62 -1.16 -4.84 -0.83
N VAL A 63 -1.71 -5.38 -1.92
CA VAL A 63 -0.94 -6.09 -2.97
C VAL A 63 0.02 -5.14 -3.65
N TYR A 64 -0.41 -3.94 -4.00
CA TYR A 64 0.43 -2.94 -4.66
C TYR A 64 1.68 -2.63 -3.83
N PHE A 65 1.52 -2.25 -2.55
CA PHE A 65 2.67 -1.94 -1.69
C PHE A 65 3.53 -3.16 -1.38
N ASN A 66 2.93 -4.35 -1.22
CA ASN A 66 3.67 -5.59 -1.04
C ASN A 66 4.55 -5.94 -2.24
N ASP A 67 4.09 -5.69 -3.45
CA ASP A 67 4.89 -5.92 -4.66
C ASP A 67 6.02 -4.88 -4.79
N ARG A 68 5.80 -3.64 -4.40
CA ARG A 68 6.86 -2.63 -4.30
C ARG A 68 7.91 -3.01 -3.26
N ALA A 69 7.50 -3.56 -2.11
CA ALA A 69 8.42 -4.12 -1.12
C ALA A 69 9.28 -5.24 -1.71
N LYS A 70 8.67 -6.21 -2.40
CA LYS A 70 9.40 -7.30 -3.07
C LYS A 70 10.38 -6.80 -4.11
N MET A 71 10.00 -5.78 -4.89
CA MET A 71 10.91 -5.15 -5.86
C MET A 71 12.11 -4.50 -5.16
N ALA A 72 11.87 -3.75 -4.09
CA ALA A 72 12.92 -3.14 -3.29
C ALA A 72 13.84 -4.20 -2.65
N ALA A 73 13.28 -5.31 -2.12
CA ALA A 73 14.05 -6.44 -1.62
C ALA A 73 14.98 -7.04 -2.68
N ALA A 74 14.52 -7.12 -3.92
CA ALA A 74 15.30 -7.61 -5.06
C ALA A 74 16.33 -6.59 -5.60
N GLY A 75 16.47 -5.43 -4.97
CA GLY A 75 17.39 -4.37 -5.39
C GLY A 75 16.95 -3.63 -6.65
N LYS A 76 15.67 -3.72 -7.02
CA LYS A 76 15.13 -3.00 -8.19
C LYS A 76 14.74 -1.58 -7.80
N ASP A 77 14.99 -0.64 -8.73
CA ASP A 77 14.49 0.73 -8.59
C ASP A 77 12.99 0.76 -8.92
N THR A 78 12.20 1.25 -7.98
CA THR A 78 10.76 1.39 -8.17
C THR A 78 10.35 2.81 -8.53
N GLY A 79 11.15 3.81 -8.16
CA GLY A 79 10.80 5.23 -8.26
C GLY A 79 9.47 5.58 -7.55
N PRO A 80 9.13 6.87 -7.38
CA PRO A 80 7.81 7.26 -6.88
C PRO A 80 6.71 6.93 -7.89
N GLN A 81 5.55 6.51 -7.41
CA GLN A 81 4.40 6.16 -8.25
C GLN A 81 4.05 7.30 -9.22
N ALA A 82 3.65 6.95 -10.45
CA ALA A 82 3.19 7.97 -11.38
C ALA A 82 1.77 8.40 -11.02
N ILE A 83 1.52 9.73 -11.01
CA ILE A 83 0.19 10.26 -10.67
C ILE A 83 -0.88 9.73 -11.63
N SER A 84 -0.51 9.47 -12.89
CA SER A 84 -1.41 8.92 -13.91
C SER A 84 -1.86 7.47 -13.67
N GLU A 85 -1.25 6.79 -12.71
CA GLU A 85 -1.66 5.42 -12.32
C GLU A 85 -2.86 5.42 -11.37
N ARG A 86 -3.26 6.60 -10.87
CA ARG A 86 -4.36 6.78 -9.93
C ARG A 86 -5.37 7.82 -10.43
N LYS A 87 -6.61 7.71 -9.99
CA LYS A 87 -7.70 8.65 -10.33
C LYS A 87 -7.76 9.80 -9.33
N ILE A 88 -6.87 10.74 -9.47
CA ILE A 88 -6.71 11.83 -8.50
C ILE A 88 -7.72 12.96 -8.74
N PRO A 89 -8.41 13.46 -7.69
CA PRO A 89 -9.26 14.64 -7.78
C PRO A 89 -8.47 15.87 -8.28
N ALA A 90 -9.10 16.66 -9.16
CA ALA A 90 -8.45 17.85 -9.76
C ALA A 90 -7.90 18.84 -8.73
N ALA A 91 -8.54 18.93 -7.55
CA ALA A 91 -8.11 19.81 -6.48
C ALA A 91 -6.75 19.41 -5.87
N ALA A 92 -6.42 18.12 -5.87
CA ALA A 92 -5.15 17.60 -5.31
C ALA A 92 -4.02 17.52 -6.33
N MET A 93 -4.34 17.57 -7.63
CA MET A 93 -3.39 17.37 -8.72
C MET A 93 -2.19 18.31 -8.68
N GLY A 94 -2.41 19.56 -8.33
CA GLY A 94 -1.34 20.57 -8.28
C GLY A 94 -0.28 20.26 -7.21
N ASP A 95 -0.73 19.98 -6.00
CA ASP A 95 0.15 19.68 -4.86
C ASP A 95 0.93 18.38 -5.10
N LEU A 96 0.25 17.33 -5.55
CA LEU A 96 0.88 16.05 -5.85
C LEU A 96 1.90 16.15 -6.99
N THR A 97 1.61 16.92 -8.03
CA THR A 97 2.55 17.14 -9.13
C THR A 97 3.82 17.86 -8.65
N ALA A 98 3.67 18.90 -7.82
CA ALA A 98 4.80 19.62 -7.25
C ALA A 98 5.62 18.73 -6.30
N ALA A 99 4.96 17.98 -5.43
CA ALA A 99 5.60 17.04 -4.50
C ALA A 99 6.39 15.96 -5.23
N ARG A 100 5.77 15.30 -6.22
CA ARG A 100 6.43 14.28 -7.02
C ARG A 100 7.67 14.81 -7.75
N LYS A 101 7.56 16.02 -8.31
CA LYS A 101 8.69 16.64 -8.97
C LYS A 101 9.84 16.90 -7.99
N ALA A 102 9.55 17.48 -6.83
CA ALA A 102 10.56 17.74 -5.81
C ALA A 102 11.25 16.45 -5.35
N LEU A 103 10.49 15.38 -5.12
CA LEU A 103 11.01 14.06 -4.75
C LEU A 103 11.89 13.47 -5.84
N THR A 104 11.44 13.46 -7.09
CA THR A 104 12.22 12.91 -8.22
C THR A 104 13.49 13.69 -8.44
N ASP A 105 13.47 15.01 -8.34
CA ASP A 105 14.66 15.88 -8.43
C ASP A 105 15.66 15.55 -7.30
N ALA A 106 15.19 15.38 -6.06
CA ALA A 106 16.04 15.04 -4.93
C ALA A 106 16.68 13.63 -5.08
N LEU A 107 15.91 12.65 -5.54
CA LEU A 107 16.43 11.31 -5.81
C LEU A 107 17.47 11.33 -6.93
N ALA A 108 17.22 12.06 -8.02
CA ALA A 108 18.16 12.26 -9.11
C ALA A 108 19.45 12.99 -8.66
N ALA A 109 19.34 13.90 -7.69
CA ALA A 109 20.48 14.55 -7.05
C ALA A 109 21.25 13.66 -6.07
N GLY A 110 20.83 12.41 -5.87
CA GLY A 110 21.53 11.43 -5.04
C GLY A 110 21.07 11.34 -3.60
N ALA A 111 19.85 11.81 -3.27
CA ALA A 111 19.28 11.70 -1.92
C ALA A 111 19.26 10.25 -1.41
N GLY A 112 18.94 9.28 -2.27
CA GLY A 112 18.95 7.85 -1.92
C GLY A 112 20.32 7.34 -1.45
N LYS A 113 21.42 7.96 -1.88
CA LYS A 113 22.78 7.61 -1.41
C LYS A 113 23.18 8.39 -0.16
N SER A 114 22.89 9.68 -0.12
CA SER A 114 23.32 10.57 0.96
C SER A 114 22.46 10.47 2.22
N LYS A 115 21.17 10.19 2.06
CA LYS A 115 20.15 10.10 3.13
C LYS A 115 19.17 8.97 2.84
N PRO A 116 19.62 7.71 2.81
CA PRO A 116 18.82 6.58 2.33
C PRO A 116 17.50 6.39 3.08
N ASN A 117 17.48 6.54 4.39
CA ASN A 117 16.27 6.37 5.18
C ASN A 117 15.26 7.50 4.94
N ASP A 118 15.73 8.76 4.93
CA ASP A 118 14.84 9.91 4.71
C ASP A 118 14.26 9.88 3.29
N ALA A 119 15.08 9.54 2.30
CA ALA A 119 14.66 9.44 0.91
C ALA A 119 13.66 8.29 0.69
N ALA A 120 13.87 7.14 1.34
CA ALA A 120 12.95 6.01 1.28
C ALA A 120 11.61 6.32 1.93
N LYS A 121 11.64 6.96 3.12
CA LYS A 121 10.42 7.42 3.78
C LYS A 121 9.68 8.43 2.93
N ALA A 122 10.36 9.43 2.37
CA ALA A 122 9.72 10.41 1.50
C ALA A 122 9.05 9.75 0.28
N GLN A 123 9.70 8.78 -0.36
CA GLN A 123 9.10 8.07 -1.48
C GLN A 123 7.86 7.27 -1.06
N ALA A 124 7.95 6.50 0.01
CA ALA A 124 6.84 5.70 0.48
C ALA A 124 5.65 6.58 0.93
N MET A 125 5.92 7.68 1.64
CA MET A 125 4.88 8.60 2.09
C MET A 125 4.26 9.41 0.95
N PHE A 126 5.00 9.68 -0.12
CA PHE A 126 4.42 10.23 -1.34
C PHE A 126 3.45 9.24 -1.99
N ASP A 127 3.84 7.98 -2.11
CA ASP A 127 3.00 6.93 -2.71
C ASP A 127 1.74 6.68 -1.85
N CYS A 128 1.88 6.67 -0.53
CA CYS A 128 0.78 6.64 0.44
C CYS A 128 -0.17 7.84 0.23
N TRP A 129 0.36 9.07 0.21
CA TRP A 129 -0.47 10.27 -0.01
C TRP A 129 -1.20 10.23 -1.35
N LEU A 130 -0.58 9.69 -2.39
CA LEU A 130 -1.20 9.54 -3.71
C LEU A 130 -2.36 8.54 -3.68
N GLN A 131 -2.18 7.40 -3.00
CA GLN A 131 -3.19 6.35 -2.82
C GLN A 131 -4.37 6.88 -1.99
N GLU A 132 -4.12 7.41 -0.80
CA GLU A 132 -5.15 7.99 0.06
C GLU A 132 -5.94 9.12 -0.62
N GLN A 133 -5.28 9.89 -1.48
CA GLN A 133 -5.94 10.96 -2.23
C GLN A 133 -6.85 10.42 -3.35
N GLU A 134 -6.60 9.23 -3.87
CA GLU A 134 -7.51 8.53 -4.79
C GLU A 134 -8.76 8.05 -4.06
N GLU A 135 -8.61 7.44 -2.89
CA GLU A 135 -9.73 6.99 -2.07
C GLU A 135 -10.61 8.15 -1.60
N GLY A 136 -10.00 9.14 -0.99
CA GLY A 136 -10.62 10.43 -0.69
C GLY A 136 -11.63 10.43 0.45
N ASP A 137 -11.84 9.32 1.13
CA ASP A 137 -12.83 9.16 2.20
C ASP A 137 -12.23 9.22 3.62
N GLN A 138 -10.90 9.13 3.75
CA GLN A 138 -10.13 9.18 5.01
C GLN A 138 -9.23 10.42 5.09
N PRO A 139 -9.76 11.63 5.40
CA PRO A 139 -8.97 12.87 5.37
C PRO A 139 -7.82 12.89 6.39
N GLU A 140 -7.91 12.13 7.48
CA GLU A 140 -6.85 11.99 8.46
C GLU A 140 -5.66 11.23 7.90
N ASP A 141 -5.86 10.20 7.09
CA ASP A 141 -4.80 9.39 6.51
C ASP A 141 -4.12 10.13 5.35
N ILE A 142 -4.91 10.84 4.53
CA ILE A 142 -4.38 11.80 3.55
C ILE A 142 -3.44 12.80 4.23
N ALA A 143 -3.88 13.38 5.37
CA ALA A 143 -3.09 14.37 6.10
C ALA A 143 -1.85 13.74 6.75
N ALA A 144 -1.95 12.52 7.26
CA ALA A 144 -0.84 11.79 7.87
C ALA A 144 0.26 11.48 6.85
N CYS A 145 -0.09 10.90 5.69
CA CYS A 145 0.85 10.60 4.62
C CYS A 145 1.51 11.86 4.07
N ARG A 146 0.70 12.91 3.82
CA ARG A 146 1.20 14.23 3.36
C ARG A 146 2.15 14.88 4.36
N SER A 147 1.88 14.78 5.66
CA SER A 147 2.71 15.37 6.71
C SER A 147 4.01 14.60 6.94
N ALA A 148 3.99 13.29 6.67
CA ALA A 148 5.15 12.44 6.82
C ALA A 148 6.10 12.49 5.61
N PHE A 149 5.57 12.91 4.42
CA PHE A 149 6.32 13.23 3.21
C PHE A 149 7.16 14.49 3.40
#